data_84660db9c3034dc89b36ac31bef1aea3
#
_entry.id   84660db9c3034dc89b36ac31bef1aea3
#
_cell.length_a   1.000
_cell.length_b   1.000
_cell.length_c   1.000
_cell.angle_alpha   90.00
_cell.angle_beta   90.00
_cell.angle_gamma   90.00
#
_symmetry.space_group_name_H-M   'P 1'
#
loop_
_entity.id
_entity.type
_entity.pdbx_description
1 polymer ?
#
loop_
_entity_poly.entity_id
_entity_poly.type
_entity_poly.pdbx_seq_one_letter_code
_entity_poly.pdbx_strand_id
1 'polypeptide(L)'
;EIAQCLVGSEMCIRDRYGHCKVKFEPMDVNGEETFKFESTVVGGAIPKEYIPAVGEGIEEAMQSGILGGFPVVGLKANVYDGSYHEVDSSEMAFHIAGSLAFKDAMKKASPVLLEPIMRVEVTMPEEYMGDVIGDINSRRGRIEGMDDLGGGKIVRGFVPLSEMFGYSTDLRSRTQGRGNYSMFFEKYEPVPKSVQEKILSSKND
;
A
#
# COMPACT_ATOMS: atom_id res chain seq x y z
N GLU A 1 11.21 -4.23 -0.17
CA GLU A 1 11.48 -5.00 1.07
C GLU A 1 11.47 -4.01 2.23
N ILE A 2 10.45 -4.07 3.08
CA ILE A 2 10.48 -3.35 4.36
C ILE A 2 11.45 -4.15 5.25
N ALA A 3 12.64 -3.61 5.50
CA ALA A 3 13.59 -4.21 6.41
C ALA A 3 12.97 -4.23 7.82
N GLN A 4 13.20 -5.31 8.57
CA GLN A 4 12.81 -5.42 9.97
C GLN A 4 13.42 -4.24 10.75
N CYS A 5 12.58 -3.35 11.29
CA CYS A 5 13.03 -2.12 11.92
C CYS A 5 12.67 -2.10 13.40
N LEU A 6 13.69 -1.96 14.25
CA LEU A 6 13.55 -1.74 15.68
C LEU A 6 13.67 -0.25 15.96
N VAL A 7 12.61 0.39 16.46
CA VAL A 7 12.60 1.82 16.76
C VAL A 7 12.12 2.05 18.17
N GLY A 8 12.88 2.84 18.93
CA GLY A 8 12.47 3.43 20.19
C GLY A 8 12.15 4.90 19.97
N SER A 9 11.01 5.38 20.45
CA SER A 9 10.65 6.78 20.43
C SER A 9 10.34 7.25 21.85
N GLU A 10 10.97 8.34 22.24
CA GLU A 10 10.71 9.05 23.49
C GLU A 10 10.06 10.39 23.19
N MET A 11 8.97 10.69 23.88
CA MET A 11 8.35 11.99 23.83
C MET A 11 8.39 12.66 25.20
N CYS A 12 9.14 13.75 25.30
CA CYS A 12 9.16 14.66 26.43
C CYS A 12 8.67 16.03 25.98
N ILE A 13 7.37 16.29 26.10
CA ILE A 13 6.82 17.64 25.92
C ILE A 13 6.11 18.00 27.20
N ARG A 14 6.51 19.12 27.84
CA ARG A 14 5.93 19.71 29.07
C ARG A 14 4.74 18.92 29.64
N ASP A 15 4.97 18.14 30.69
CA ASP A 15 3.98 17.38 31.47
C ASP A 15 3.37 16.13 30.76
N ARG A 16 4.03 15.54 29.75
CA ARG A 16 3.60 14.29 29.11
C ARG A 16 4.79 13.43 28.73
N TYR A 17 4.83 12.22 29.25
CA TYR A 17 5.88 11.24 28.97
C TYR A 17 5.27 9.97 28.37
N GLY A 18 5.80 9.50 27.25
CA GLY A 18 5.47 8.21 26.66
C GLY A 18 6.69 7.66 25.92
N HIS A 19 7.15 6.48 26.31
CA HIS A 19 8.24 5.79 25.64
C HIS A 19 7.81 4.38 25.27
N CYS A 20 7.89 4.06 23.99
CA CYS A 20 7.63 2.72 23.47
C CYS A 20 8.72 2.28 22.48
N LYS A 21 9.04 0.99 22.51
CA LYS A 21 9.88 0.33 21.52
C LYS A 21 9.02 -0.60 20.70
N VAL A 22 9.00 -0.37 19.39
CA VAL A 22 8.16 -1.08 18.45
C VAL A 22 9.03 -1.75 17.40
N LYS A 23 8.71 -3.01 17.10
CA LYS A 23 9.29 -3.77 16.01
C LYS A 23 8.30 -3.78 14.85
N PHE A 24 8.74 -3.36 13.68
CA PHE A 24 7.94 -3.38 12.46
C PHE A 24 8.43 -4.48 11.52
N GLU A 25 7.48 -5.22 10.97
CA GLU A 25 7.73 -6.31 10.01
C GLU A 25 6.79 -6.17 8.82
N PRO A 26 7.23 -6.52 7.61
CA PRO A 26 6.36 -6.50 6.44
C PRO A 26 5.33 -7.63 6.53
N MET A 27 4.13 -7.35 6.00
CA MET A 27 3.06 -8.32 5.78
C MET A 27 2.68 -8.36 4.30
N ASP A 28 1.95 -9.41 3.91
CA ASP A 28 1.39 -9.49 2.57
C ASP A 28 0.34 -8.39 2.36
N VAL A 29 0.59 -7.51 1.39
CA VAL A 29 -0.30 -6.41 1.03
C VAL A 29 -1.57 -6.87 0.30
N ASN A 30 -1.59 -8.10 -0.19
CA ASN A 30 -2.73 -8.71 -0.89
C ASN A 30 -3.51 -9.69 0.01
N GLY A 31 -3.14 -9.80 1.29
CA GLY A 31 -3.85 -10.58 2.29
C GLY A 31 -5.14 -9.91 2.78
N GLU A 32 -5.91 -10.62 3.57
CA GLU A 32 -7.15 -10.10 4.16
C GLU A 32 -6.89 -8.98 5.16
N GLU A 33 -5.78 -9.07 5.90
CA GLU A 33 -5.35 -8.05 6.86
C GLU A 33 -4.11 -7.33 6.33
N THR A 34 -4.20 -6.01 6.22
CA THR A 34 -3.09 -5.16 5.76
C THR A 34 -2.34 -4.48 6.91
N PHE A 35 -2.86 -4.58 8.13
CA PHE A 35 -2.23 -4.09 9.36
C PHE A 35 -2.51 -5.06 10.51
N LYS A 36 -1.48 -5.34 11.31
CA LYS A 36 -1.60 -6.14 12.52
C LYS A 36 -0.80 -5.49 13.65
N PHE A 37 -1.47 -5.27 14.79
CA PHE A 37 -0.83 -4.78 16.01
C PHE A 37 -0.77 -5.88 17.07
N GLU A 38 0.39 -6.07 17.66
CA GLU A 38 0.63 -7.04 18.74
C GLU A 38 1.41 -6.39 19.88
N SER A 39 1.29 -6.95 21.05
CA SER A 39 2.08 -6.55 22.21
C SER A 39 2.73 -7.76 22.89
N THR A 40 4.03 -7.67 23.08
CA THR A 40 4.83 -8.63 23.85
C THR A 40 5.52 -7.96 25.05
N VAL A 41 4.97 -6.84 25.52
CA VAL A 41 5.47 -6.13 26.71
C VAL A 41 5.37 -7.03 27.92
N VAL A 42 6.48 -7.15 28.66
CA VAL A 42 6.58 -7.93 29.90
C VAL A 42 6.94 -7.05 31.10
N GLY A 43 6.63 -7.52 32.31
CA GLY A 43 7.03 -6.83 33.55
C GLY A 43 6.34 -5.50 33.82
N GLY A 44 5.26 -5.14 33.10
CA GLY A 44 4.56 -3.88 33.31
C GLY A 44 5.35 -2.64 32.86
N ALA A 45 6.30 -2.79 31.92
CA ALA A 45 7.09 -1.68 31.40
C ALA A 45 6.22 -0.59 30.76
N ILE A 46 5.08 -0.97 30.20
CA ILE A 46 3.98 -0.08 29.78
C ILE A 46 2.70 -0.61 30.45
N PRO A 47 1.91 0.23 31.12
CA PRO A 47 0.59 -0.15 31.63
C PRO A 47 -0.30 -0.66 30.49
N LYS A 48 -1.06 -1.72 30.75
CA LYS A 48 -1.91 -2.38 29.73
C LYS A 48 -2.93 -1.44 29.09
N GLU A 49 -3.38 -0.45 29.82
CA GLU A 49 -4.33 0.58 29.40
C GLU A 49 -3.75 1.51 28.30
N TYR A 50 -2.42 1.71 28.24
CA TYR A 50 -1.76 2.57 27.26
C TYR A 50 -1.31 1.83 26.00
N ILE A 51 -1.28 0.50 26.01
CA ILE A 51 -0.86 -0.31 24.86
C ILE A 51 -1.76 -0.10 23.63
N PRO A 52 -3.12 -0.09 23.76
CA PRO A 52 -3.98 0.20 22.62
C PRO A 52 -3.70 1.55 21.98
N ALA A 53 -3.44 2.59 22.78
CA ALA A 53 -3.14 3.94 22.28
C ALA A 53 -1.88 3.98 21.39
N VAL A 54 -0.87 3.15 21.66
CA VAL A 54 0.30 3.00 20.77
C VAL A 54 -0.13 2.47 19.40
N GLY A 55 -0.99 1.45 19.38
CA GLY A 55 -1.54 0.86 18.13
C GLY A 55 -2.35 1.87 17.33
N GLU A 56 -3.25 2.60 17.96
CA GLU A 56 -4.07 3.66 17.35
C GLU A 56 -3.19 4.77 16.75
N GLY A 57 -2.13 5.19 17.48
CA GLY A 57 -1.19 6.19 16.97
C GLY A 57 -0.39 5.73 15.75
N ILE A 58 -0.06 4.44 15.67
CA ILE A 58 0.58 3.83 14.51
C ILE A 58 -0.41 3.81 13.34
N GLU A 59 -1.64 3.35 13.56
CA GLU A 59 -2.68 3.22 12.52
C GLU A 59 -3.03 4.57 11.92
N GLU A 60 -3.23 5.61 12.74
CA GLU A 60 -3.46 6.97 12.26
C GLU A 60 -2.29 7.50 11.43
N ALA A 61 -1.05 7.25 11.88
CA ALA A 61 0.14 7.66 11.14
C ALA A 61 0.29 6.90 9.81
N MET A 62 -0.16 5.65 9.72
CA MET A 62 -0.21 4.87 8.47
C MET A 62 -1.16 5.50 7.45
N GLN A 63 -2.30 6.03 7.87
CA GLN A 63 -3.25 6.70 6.97
C GLN A 63 -2.68 7.98 6.37
N SER A 64 -1.89 8.72 7.13
CA SER A 64 -1.21 9.92 6.65
C SER A 64 -0.05 9.60 5.71
N GLY A 65 0.55 8.43 5.84
CA GLY A 65 1.68 7.95 5.07
C GLY A 65 2.93 8.81 5.20
N ILE A 66 4.01 8.37 4.57
CA ILE A 66 5.29 9.11 4.54
C ILE A 66 5.70 9.46 3.12
N LEU A 67 5.32 8.64 2.17
CA LEU A 67 5.69 8.77 0.77
C LEU A 67 4.53 9.41 -0.02
N GLY A 68 4.62 10.71 -0.31
CA GLY A 68 3.62 11.44 -1.08
C GLY A 68 2.21 11.47 -0.46
N GLY A 69 2.07 11.19 0.86
CA GLY A 69 0.78 11.16 1.55
C GLY A 69 -0.12 9.97 1.19
N PHE A 70 0.44 8.91 0.64
CA PHE A 70 -0.29 7.66 0.40
C PHE A 70 -0.31 6.80 1.66
N PRO A 71 -1.44 6.16 2.02
CA PRO A 71 -1.53 5.26 3.15
C PRO A 71 -0.50 4.12 3.06
N VAL A 72 0.08 3.74 4.20
CA VAL A 72 0.97 2.57 4.28
C VAL A 72 0.13 1.33 4.56
N VAL A 73 0.41 0.25 3.86
CA VAL A 73 -0.25 -1.05 4.02
C VAL A 73 0.77 -2.17 4.09
N GLY A 74 0.35 -3.35 4.56
CA GLY A 74 1.22 -4.52 4.67
C GLY A 74 2.22 -4.41 5.81
N LEU A 75 1.77 -3.98 7.00
CA LEU A 75 2.62 -3.73 8.16
C LEU A 75 2.14 -4.49 9.39
N LYS A 76 3.06 -5.20 10.05
CA LYS A 76 2.89 -5.74 11.39
C LYS A 76 3.72 -4.91 12.37
N ALA A 77 3.09 -4.44 13.44
CA ALA A 77 3.73 -3.70 14.51
C ALA A 77 3.64 -4.49 15.81
N ASN A 78 4.75 -4.70 16.48
CA ASN A 78 4.82 -5.35 17.78
C ASN A 78 5.52 -4.42 18.79
N VAL A 79 4.75 -3.94 19.78
CA VAL A 79 5.33 -3.23 20.90
C VAL A 79 5.88 -4.25 21.89
N TYR A 80 7.18 -4.16 22.23
CA TYR A 80 7.85 -5.17 23.04
C TYR A 80 8.47 -4.61 24.34
N ASP A 81 8.70 -3.31 24.41
CA ASP A 81 9.30 -2.64 25.58
C ASP A 81 8.90 -1.17 25.62
N GLY A 82 9.15 -0.50 26.74
CA GLY A 82 8.91 0.91 26.94
C GLY A 82 9.13 1.34 28.38
N SER A 83 8.70 2.54 28.69
CA SER A 83 8.68 3.05 30.07
C SER A 83 7.58 4.09 30.25
N TYR A 84 7.12 4.26 31.47
CA TYR A 84 6.11 5.23 31.84
C TYR A 84 6.47 5.96 33.14
N HIS A 85 5.85 7.10 33.35
CA HIS A 85 5.89 7.84 34.60
C HIS A 85 4.48 7.95 35.20
N GLU A 86 4.33 7.63 36.48
CA GLU A 86 3.00 7.59 37.13
C GLU A 86 2.23 8.91 37.05
N VAL A 87 2.92 10.05 36.98
CA VAL A 87 2.31 11.39 36.98
C VAL A 87 2.19 11.98 35.57
N ASP A 88 3.16 11.70 34.68
CA ASP A 88 3.31 12.41 33.41
C ASP A 88 2.88 11.57 32.20
N SER A 89 2.56 10.30 32.38
CA SER A 89 2.10 9.41 31.29
C SER A 89 0.59 9.51 31.08
N SER A 90 0.18 9.40 29.84
CA SER A 90 -1.23 9.39 29.44
C SER A 90 -1.40 8.59 28.14
N GLU A 91 -2.62 8.17 27.84
CA GLU A 91 -2.98 7.54 26.55
C GLU A 91 -2.52 8.40 25.36
N MET A 92 -2.74 9.71 25.43
CA MET A 92 -2.34 10.64 24.38
C MET A 92 -0.81 10.67 24.19
N ALA A 93 -0.02 10.57 25.25
CA ALA A 93 1.43 10.53 25.16
C ALA A 93 1.91 9.25 24.45
N PHE A 94 1.30 8.10 24.75
CA PHE A 94 1.60 6.83 24.08
C PHE A 94 1.08 6.77 22.65
N HIS A 95 -0.06 7.37 22.34
CA HIS A 95 -0.55 7.54 20.98
C HIS A 95 0.46 8.31 20.10
N ILE A 96 0.96 9.44 20.61
CA ILE A 96 1.96 10.24 19.91
C ILE A 96 3.29 9.48 19.79
N ALA A 97 3.72 8.76 20.84
CA ALA A 97 4.92 7.95 20.81
C ALA A 97 4.84 6.85 19.73
N GLY A 98 3.69 6.19 19.59
CA GLY A 98 3.42 5.23 18.54
C GLY A 98 3.52 5.84 17.14
N SER A 99 2.91 7.00 16.94
CA SER A 99 2.98 7.75 15.68
C SER A 99 4.42 8.15 15.31
N LEU A 100 5.21 8.60 16.29
CA LEU A 100 6.61 8.96 16.08
C LEU A 100 7.48 7.74 15.77
N ALA A 101 7.28 6.63 16.49
CA ALA A 101 7.97 5.37 16.25
C ALA A 101 7.73 4.87 14.81
N PHE A 102 6.48 4.93 14.34
CA PHE A 102 6.14 4.59 12.96
C PHE A 102 6.86 5.48 11.94
N LYS A 103 6.78 6.81 12.11
CA LYS A 103 7.41 7.77 11.19
C LYS A 103 8.93 7.57 11.10
N ASP A 104 9.57 7.30 12.22
CA ASP A 104 11.01 7.02 12.28
C ASP A 104 11.39 5.70 11.62
N ALA A 105 10.60 4.66 11.84
CA ALA A 105 10.78 3.36 11.20
C ALA A 105 10.65 3.46 9.69
N MET A 106 9.60 4.11 9.21
CA MET A 106 9.33 4.22 7.77
C MET A 106 10.40 5.02 7.01
N LYS A 107 11.00 6.06 7.63
CA LYS A 107 12.14 6.77 7.04
C LYS A 107 13.35 5.86 6.78
N LYS A 108 13.53 4.82 7.62
CA LYS A 108 14.65 3.86 7.53
C LYS A 108 14.32 2.65 6.67
N ALA A 109 13.04 2.33 6.51
CA ALA A 109 12.55 1.10 5.88
C ALA A 109 12.49 1.16 4.34
N SER A 110 12.82 2.29 3.70
CA SER A 110 12.76 2.46 2.24
C SER A 110 11.40 2.03 1.65
N PRO A 111 10.31 2.70 2.01
CA PRO A 111 8.98 2.34 1.53
C PRO A 111 8.88 2.44 0.01
N VAL A 112 8.09 1.56 -0.61
CA VAL A 112 7.82 1.54 -2.05
C VAL A 112 6.38 1.90 -2.31
N LEU A 113 6.14 2.62 -3.41
CA LEU A 113 4.79 2.91 -3.87
C LEU A 113 4.18 1.67 -4.52
N LEU A 114 2.93 1.37 -4.20
CA LEU A 114 2.17 0.28 -4.80
C LEU A 114 1.14 0.84 -5.77
N GLU A 115 0.86 0.08 -6.83
CA GLU A 115 -0.23 0.38 -7.78
C GLU A 115 -1.17 -0.82 -7.90
N PRO A 116 -2.49 -0.57 -8.04
CA PRO A 116 -3.44 -1.64 -8.29
C PRO A 116 -3.28 -2.17 -9.72
N ILE A 117 -3.15 -3.49 -9.83
CA ILE A 117 -3.13 -4.20 -11.11
C ILE A 117 -4.52 -4.76 -11.37
N MET A 118 -5.06 -4.45 -12.54
CA MET A 118 -6.36 -4.91 -12.97
C MET A 118 -6.20 -6.12 -13.90
N ARG A 119 -6.99 -7.14 -13.66
CA ARG A 119 -7.22 -8.22 -14.61
C ARG A 119 -8.21 -7.73 -15.65
N VAL A 120 -7.78 -7.71 -16.91
CA VAL A 120 -8.56 -7.21 -18.05
C VAL A 120 -8.88 -8.36 -18.99
N GLU A 121 -10.13 -8.46 -19.40
CA GLU A 121 -10.58 -9.39 -20.43
C GLU A 121 -11.18 -8.57 -21.57
N VAL A 122 -10.64 -8.72 -22.76
CA VAL A 122 -11.08 -8.00 -23.95
C VAL A 122 -11.58 -8.97 -24.99
N THR A 123 -12.83 -8.80 -25.42
CA THR A 123 -13.45 -9.58 -26.49
C THR A 123 -13.52 -8.76 -27.77
N MET A 124 -13.10 -9.32 -28.90
CA MET A 124 -13.09 -8.63 -30.19
C MET A 124 -13.13 -9.62 -31.36
N PRO A 125 -13.50 -9.16 -32.57
CA PRO A 125 -13.23 -9.93 -33.77
C PRO A 125 -11.73 -10.17 -33.97
N GLU A 126 -11.37 -11.31 -34.53
CA GLU A 126 -9.97 -11.74 -34.72
C GLU A 126 -9.10 -10.71 -35.44
N GLU A 127 -9.67 -10.00 -36.40
CA GLU A 127 -8.97 -8.97 -37.20
C GLU A 127 -8.37 -7.82 -36.38
N TYR A 128 -8.90 -7.56 -35.16
CA TYR A 128 -8.43 -6.48 -34.26
C TYR A 128 -7.52 -6.99 -33.12
N MET A 129 -7.29 -8.29 -33.05
CA MET A 129 -6.53 -8.88 -31.93
C MET A 129 -5.11 -8.29 -31.82
N GLY A 130 -4.43 -8.11 -32.96
CA GLY A 130 -3.09 -7.52 -32.97
C GLY A 130 -3.04 -6.09 -32.41
N ASP A 131 -4.02 -5.27 -32.79
CA ASP A 131 -4.12 -3.88 -32.30
C ASP A 131 -4.42 -3.80 -30.83
N VAL A 132 -5.29 -4.69 -30.34
CA VAL A 132 -5.64 -4.78 -28.90
C VAL A 132 -4.44 -5.25 -28.09
N ILE A 133 -3.72 -6.27 -28.52
CA ILE A 133 -2.50 -6.75 -27.84
C ILE A 133 -1.45 -5.65 -27.81
N GLY A 134 -1.24 -4.94 -28.92
CA GLY A 134 -0.33 -3.82 -29.02
C GLY A 134 -0.69 -2.69 -28.05
N ASP A 135 -1.98 -2.37 -27.92
CA ASP A 135 -2.46 -1.35 -27.00
C ASP A 135 -2.26 -1.77 -25.51
N ILE A 136 -2.62 -3.00 -25.16
CA ILE A 136 -2.40 -3.53 -23.80
C ILE A 136 -0.91 -3.47 -23.43
N ASN A 137 -0.02 -3.88 -24.32
CA ASN A 137 1.42 -3.83 -24.10
C ASN A 137 1.92 -2.38 -23.94
N SER A 138 1.40 -1.43 -24.72
CA SER A 138 1.77 -0.01 -24.61
C SER A 138 1.36 0.60 -23.26
N ARG A 139 0.36 0.03 -22.61
CA ARG A 139 -0.16 0.40 -21.28
C ARG A 139 0.54 -0.34 -20.13
N ARG A 140 1.76 -0.79 -20.31
CA ARG A 140 2.51 -1.61 -19.36
C ARG A 140 1.80 -2.93 -18.99
N GLY A 141 0.85 -3.36 -19.83
CA GLY A 141 0.11 -4.59 -19.63
C GLY A 141 0.95 -5.82 -19.94
N ARG A 142 0.54 -6.94 -19.32
CA ARG A 142 1.11 -8.28 -19.57
C ARG A 142 -0.02 -9.19 -20.02
N ILE A 143 0.11 -9.80 -21.20
CA ILE A 143 -0.86 -10.76 -21.69
C ILE A 143 -0.69 -12.07 -20.93
N GLU A 144 -1.79 -12.59 -20.37
CA GLU A 144 -1.87 -13.87 -19.68
C GLU A 144 -2.23 -15.00 -20.65
N GLY A 145 -3.22 -14.77 -21.51
CA GLY A 145 -3.71 -15.77 -22.43
C GLY A 145 -4.68 -15.22 -23.48
N MET A 146 -4.95 -16.07 -24.45
CA MET A 146 -5.89 -15.79 -25.53
C MET A 146 -6.69 -17.05 -25.81
N ASP A 147 -8.01 -16.89 -26.01
CA ASP A 147 -8.92 -18.00 -26.33
C ASP A 147 -9.84 -17.64 -27.49
N ASP A 148 -10.35 -18.67 -28.14
CA ASP A 148 -11.40 -18.56 -29.15
C ASP A 148 -12.77 -18.44 -28.49
N LEU A 149 -13.53 -17.46 -28.92
CA LEU A 149 -14.91 -17.26 -28.50
C LEU A 149 -15.80 -17.31 -29.75
N GLY A 150 -16.63 -18.31 -29.89
CA GLY A 150 -17.50 -18.58 -31.07
C GLY A 150 -17.86 -17.39 -31.96
N GLY A 151 -16.94 -16.99 -32.87
CA GLY A 151 -17.06 -15.83 -33.74
C GLY A 151 -16.16 -14.63 -33.40
N GLY A 152 -15.23 -14.76 -32.44
CA GLY A 152 -14.25 -13.74 -32.06
C GLY A 152 -13.14 -14.32 -31.19
N LYS A 153 -12.34 -13.45 -30.64
CA LYS A 153 -11.22 -13.76 -29.73
C LYS A 153 -11.43 -13.09 -28.38
N ILE A 154 -10.92 -13.70 -27.35
CA ILE A 154 -10.77 -13.10 -26.03
C ILE A 154 -9.29 -13.02 -25.68
N VAL A 155 -8.84 -11.84 -25.25
CA VAL A 155 -7.49 -11.59 -24.74
C VAL A 155 -7.59 -11.29 -23.27
N ARG A 156 -6.83 -12.01 -22.44
CA ARG A 156 -6.71 -11.76 -21.01
C ARG A 156 -5.34 -11.24 -20.67
N GLY A 157 -5.29 -10.30 -19.75
CA GLY A 157 -4.02 -9.74 -19.30
C GLY A 157 -4.17 -8.92 -18.03
N PHE A 158 -3.02 -8.46 -17.53
CA PHE A 158 -2.92 -7.63 -16.34
C PHE A 158 -2.40 -6.26 -16.74
N VAL A 159 -3.10 -5.20 -16.32
CA VAL A 159 -2.76 -3.81 -16.65
C VAL A 159 -2.87 -2.96 -15.40
N PRO A 160 -1.90 -2.05 -15.12
CA PRO A 160 -2.04 -1.09 -14.03
C PRO A 160 -3.27 -0.21 -14.22
N LEU A 161 -4.03 0.03 -13.15
CA LEU A 161 -5.25 0.86 -13.21
C LEU A 161 -4.97 2.25 -13.77
N SER A 162 -3.82 2.85 -13.44
CA SER A 162 -3.42 4.17 -13.94
C SER A 162 -3.35 4.25 -15.48
N GLU A 163 -3.08 3.14 -16.15
CA GLU A 163 -2.99 3.06 -17.62
C GLU A 163 -4.35 2.75 -18.30
N MET A 164 -5.38 2.45 -17.51
CA MET A 164 -6.71 2.12 -18.01
C MET A 164 -7.62 3.32 -18.27
N PHE A 165 -7.19 4.52 -17.87
CA PHE A 165 -7.93 5.73 -18.15
C PHE A 165 -8.03 5.96 -19.67
N GLY A 166 -9.26 6.20 -20.16
CA GLY A 166 -9.53 6.38 -21.59
C GLY A 166 -9.57 5.09 -22.42
N TYR A 167 -9.26 3.92 -21.84
CA TYR A 167 -9.21 2.65 -22.56
C TYR A 167 -10.50 2.31 -23.33
N SER A 168 -11.66 2.61 -22.77
CA SER A 168 -12.95 2.40 -23.44
C SER A 168 -13.06 3.12 -24.79
N THR A 169 -12.56 4.35 -24.87
CA THR A 169 -12.57 5.15 -26.10
C THR A 169 -11.57 4.60 -27.12
N ASP A 170 -10.37 4.25 -26.65
CA ASP A 170 -9.33 3.72 -27.51
C ASP A 170 -9.72 2.36 -28.08
N LEU A 171 -10.29 1.47 -27.26
CA LEU A 171 -10.79 0.18 -27.70
C LEU A 171 -11.86 0.32 -28.77
N ARG A 172 -12.84 1.21 -28.55
CA ARG A 172 -13.91 1.47 -29.56
C ARG A 172 -13.34 1.99 -30.88
N SER A 173 -12.39 2.89 -30.82
CA SER A 173 -11.73 3.44 -32.00
C SER A 173 -10.99 2.36 -32.77
N ARG A 174 -10.20 1.52 -32.11
CA ARG A 174 -9.39 0.46 -32.71
C ARG A 174 -10.22 -0.70 -33.25
N THR A 175 -11.36 -0.99 -32.63
CA THR A 175 -12.22 -2.13 -33.01
C THR A 175 -13.49 -1.72 -33.78
N GLN A 176 -13.59 -0.46 -34.20
CA GLN A 176 -14.79 0.10 -34.84
C GLN A 176 -16.07 -0.16 -34.05
N GLY A 177 -15.97 -0.07 -32.71
CA GLY A 177 -17.08 -0.30 -31.81
C GLY A 177 -17.44 -1.76 -31.55
N ARG A 178 -16.71 -2.71 -32.11
CA ARG A 178 -16.99 -4.16 -31.97
C ARG A 178 -16.25 -4.85 -30.81
N GLY A 179 -15.33 -4.13 -30.15
CA GLY A 179 -14.63 -4.61 -28.97
C GLY A 179 -15.39 -4.29 -27.68
N ASN A 180 -15.35 -5.20 -26.74
CA ASN A 180 -15.85 -5.01 -25.38
C ASN A 180 -14.80 -5.46 -24.36
N TYR A 181 -14.80 -4.88 -23.15
CA TYR A 181 -13.89 -5.30 -22.10
C TYR A 181 -14.55 -5.29 -20.74
N SER A 182 -13.99 -6.08 -19.85
CA SER A 182 -14.23 -6.04 -18.41
C SER A 182 -12.91 -5.97 -17.68
N MET A 183 -12.90 -5.35 -16.51
CA MET A 183 -11.74 -5.31 -15.65
C MET A 183 -12.12 -5.51 -14.19
N PHE A 184 -11.26 -6.23 -13.48
CA PHE A 184 -11.43 -6.57 -12.06
C PHE A 184 -10.11 -6.29 -11.34
N PHE A 185 -10.20 -5.88 -10.08
CA PHE A 185 -9.01 -5.77 -9.25
C PHE A 185 -8.39 -7.16 -9.05
N GLU A 186 -7.09 -7.28 -9.25
CA GLU A 186 -6.36 -8.53 -9.02
C GLU A 186 -5.47 -8.44 -7.79
N LYS A 187 -4.55 -7.49 -7.75
CA LYS A 187 -3.57 -7.32 -6.67
C LYS A 187 -2.88 -5.97 -6.70
N TYR A 188 -2.12 -5.67 -5.65
CA TYR A 188 -1.15 -4.59 -5.63
C TYR A 188 0.24 -5.09 -6.03
N GLU A 189 0.96 -4.33 -6.85
CA GLU A 189 2.36 -4.56 -7.20
C GLU A 189 3.18 -3.28 -7.01
N PRO A 190 4.51 -3.39 -6.72
CA PRO A 190 5.39 -2.22 -6.65
C PRO A 190 5.45 -1.46 -7.97
N VAL A 191 5.32 -0.14 -7.89
CA VAL A 191 5.47 0.75 -9.04
C VAL A 191 6.93 0.78 -9.49
N PRO A 192 7.22 0.73 -10.81
CA PRO A 192 8.58 0.93 -11.33
C PRO A 192 9.18 2.27 -10.86
N LYS A 193 10.47 2.28 -10.49
CA LYS A 193 11.15 3.46 -9.93
C LYS A 193 10.95 4.73 -10.75
N SER A 194 11.04 4.64 -12.07
CA SER A 194 10.85 5.79 -12.96
C SER A 194 9.44 6.38 -12.93
N VAL A 195 8.43 5.55 -12.67
CA VAL A 195 7.03 5.98 -12.53
C VAL A 195 6.80 6.54 -11.12
N GLN A 196 7.37 5.89 -10.09
CA GLN A 196 7.34 6.38 -8.71
C GLN A 196 7.91 7.79 -8.59
N GLU A 197 9.07 8.06 -9.20
CA GLU A 197 9.70 9.39 -9.20
C GLU A 197 8.79 10.45 -9.84
N LYS A 198 8.12 10.13 -10.95
CA LYS A 198 7.16 11.03 -11.58
C LYS A 198 5.96 11.34 -10.70
N ILE A 199 5.39 10.32 -10.05
CA ILE A 199 4.23 10.50 -9.15
C ILE A 199 4.60 11.36 -7.95
N LEU A 200 5.77 11.12 -7.36
CA LEU A 200 6.22 11.86 -6.18
C LEU A 200 6.61 13.31 -6.52
N SER A 201 7.21 13.57 -7.69
CA SER A 201 7.53 14.93 -8.13
C SER A 201 6.28 15.76 -8.40
N SER A 202 5.24 15.16 -9.01
CA SER A 202 3.98 15.85 -9.32
C SER A 202 3.13 16.20 -8.09
N LYS A 203 3.43 15.65 -6.91
CA LYS A 203 2.74 15.97 -5.65
C LYS A 203 3.46 17.04 -4.81
N ASN A 204 4.68 17.39 -5.17
CA ASN A 204 5.45 18.42 -4.47
C ASN A 204 5.30 19.82 -5.10
N ASP A 205 4.58 19.91 -6.22
CA ASP A 205 4.16 21.15 -6.89
C ASP A 205 2.67 21.46 -6.51
#